data_ea15aa299f9d53799fbacdde11909842
#
_entry.id   ea15aa299f9d53799fbacdde11909842
#
_cell.length_a   1.000
_cell.length_b   1.000
_cell.length_c   1.000
_cell.angle_alpha   90.00
_cell.angle_beta   90.00
_cell.angle_gamma   90.00
#
_symmetry.space_group_name_H-M   'P 1'
#
loop_
_entity.id
_entity.type
_entity.pdbx_description
1 polymer ?
#
loop_
_entity_poly.entity_id
_entity_poly.type
_entity_poly.pdbx_seq_one_letter_code
_entity_poly.pdbx_strand_id
1 'polypeptide(L)'
;MINPPETRQGVSDHDVGNSQEIRKTRILREVANLAQSKTLANRRARYFHQIDSKNMRFLIPEGCRILDLGCGNGDLLATLKPSAGVGVDFSPEIIQVARASHPELTFYQFDIEGPDLSTLSEHGPFDIIVLSDTIGYLNDCQRLIEELHQFCHADTRLITSYYAHGWEPILRIAEFLGFKAPQGSQNHIPPADIRHFYKLADFEVVKQERRILVPVRLLGLGDVVNRWLSFLPLLRRLNIRNYTVGRSLRHISREARSVSVVIPCRN
;
A
#
# COMPACT_ATOMS: atom_id res chain seq x y z
N MET A 1 -22.77 -51.73 2.29
CA MET A 1 -23.23 -50.54 3.02
C MET A 1 -22.19 -49.49 2.85
N ILE A 2 -22.45 -48.48 2.04
CA ILE A 2 -21.55 -47.36 1.76
C ILE A 2 -22.04 -46.23 2.66
N ASN A 3 -21.15 -45.77 3.57
CA ASN A 3 -21.45 -44.63 4.43
C ASN A 3 -21.57 -43.34 3.58
N PRO A 4 -22.57 -42.50 3.83
CA PRO A 4 -22.67 -41.21 3.13
C PRO A 4 -21.51 -40.26 3.58
N PRO A 5 -21.07 -39.34 2.71
CA PRO A 5 -19.98 -38.40 3.02
C PRO A 5 -20.41 -37.44 4.13
N GLU A 6 -19.52 -37.26 5.11
CA GLU A 6 -19.67 -36.26 6.18
C GLU A 6 -19.89 -34.89 5.56
N THR A 7 -21.00 -34.27 5.87
CA THR A 7 -21.31 -32.88 5.58
C THR A 7 -20.31 -31.99 6.28
N ARG A 8 -19.46 -31.28 5.52
CA ARG A 8 -18.64 -30.18 6.06
C ARG A 8 -19.59 -29.18 6.70
N GLN A 9 -19.49 -29.04 8.01
CA GLN A 9 -20.17 -27.98 8.78
C GLN A 9 -19.72 -26.64 8.19
N GLY A 10 -20.67 -25.87 7.66
CA GLY A 10 -20.43 -24.50 7.22
C GLY A 10 -19.98 -23.66 8.41
N VAL A 11 -18.86 -22.97 8.25
CA VAL A 11 -18.41 -21.96 9.21
C VAL A 11 -19.49 -20.89 9.26
N SER A 12 -20.02 -20.61 10.45
CA SER A 12 -21.08 -19.61 10.61
C SER A 12 -20.52 -18.20 10.42
N ASP A 13 -21.31 -17.27 9.89
CA ASP A 13 -20.92 -15.86 9.74
C ASP A 13 -20.47 -15.24 11.07
N HIS A 14 -20.98 -15.71 12.21
CA HIS A 14 -20.54 -15.34 13.55
C HIS A 14 -19.10 -15.77 13.86
N ASP A 15 -18.66 -16.94 13.42
CA ASP A 15 -17.30 -17.43 13.65
C ASP A 15 -16.27 -16.67 12.78
N VAL A 16 -16.67 -16.25 11.59
CA VAL A 16 -15.84 -15.45 10.69
C VAL A 16 -15.65 -14.05 11.27
N GLY A 17 -16.72 -13.39 11.73
CA GLY A 17 -16.65 -12.06 12.34
C GLY A 17 -15.77 -12.04 13.59
N ASN A 18 -15.89 -13.03 14.46
CA ASN A 18 -15.08 -13.16 15.68
C ASN A 18 -13.58 -13.37 15.34
N SER A 19 -13.29 -14.17 14.32
CA SER A 19 -11.92 -14.43 13.86
C SER A 19 -11.25 -13.17 13.28
N GLN A 20 -12.01 -12.33 12.56
CA GLN A 20 -11.54 -11.06 11.99
C GLN A 20 -11.24 -10.03 13.08
N GLU A 21 -12.10 -9.92 14.08
CA GLU A 21 -11.91 -9.01 15.22
C GLU A 21 -10.70 -9.41 16.09
N ILE A 22 -10.51 -10.71 16.32
CA ILE A 22 -9.32 -11.23 17.01
C ILE A 22 -8.05 -10.91 16.23
N ARG A 23 -8.06 -11.05 14.90
CA ARG A 23 -6.92 -10.72 14.04
C ARG A 23 -6.59 -9.23 14.11
N LYS A 24 -7.58 -8.34 13.99
CA LYS A 24 -7.39 -6.89 14.09
C LYS A 24 -6.86 -6.48 15.46
N THR A 25 -7.41 -7.03 16.54
CA THR A 25 -6.92 -6.79 17.89
C THR A 25 -5.47 -7.22 18.09
N ARG A 26 -5.06 -8.34 17.45
CA ARG A 26 -3.65 -8.78 17.47
C ARG A 26 -2.76 -7.78 16.73
N ILE A 27 -3.15 -7.36 15.54
CA ILE A 27 -2.41 -6.37 14.76
C ILE A 27 -2.26 -5.06 15.53
N LEU A 28 -3.32 -4.58 16.18
CA LEU A 28 -3.28 -3.40 17.06
C LEU A 28 -2.22 -3.53 18.15
N ARG A 29 -2.21 -4.64 18.88
CA ARG A 29 -1.22 -4.89 19.94
C ARG A 29 0.21 -4.95 19.41
N GLU A 30 0.41 -5.61 18.27
CA GLU A 30 1.73 -5.70 17.63
C GLU A 30 2.22 -4.31 17.18
N VAL A 31 1.35 -3.50 16.56
CA VAL A 31 1.65 -2.14 16.13
C VAL A 31 1.94 -1.22 17.33
N ALA A 32 1.16 -1.30 18.41
CA ALA A 32 1.38 -0.52 19.63
C ALA A 32 2.73 -0.86 20.29
N ASN A 33 3.09 -2.15 20.37
CA ASN A 33 4.39 -2.60 20.89
C ASN A 33 5.55 -2.11 20.03
N LEU A 34 5.38 -2.07 18.71
CA LEU A 34 6.38 -1.56 17.76
C LEU A 34 6.58 -0.05 17.88
N ALA A 35 5.52 0.69 18.16
CA ALA A 35 5.61 2.14 18.41
C ALA A 35 6.53 2.46 19.62
N GLN A 36 6.62 1.58 20.59
CA GLN A 36 7.48 1.72 21.78
C GLN A 36 8.93 1.27 21.55
N SER A 37 9.20 0.31 20.64
CA SER A 37 10.55 -0.28 20.42
C SER A 37 11.47 0.48 19.45
N LYS A 38 11.27 1.77 19.28
CA LYS A 38 11.62 2.62 18.11
C LYS A 38 13.09 2.95 17.80
N THR A 39 14.14 2.49 18.52
CA THR A 39 15.42 3.23 18.40
C THR A 39 16.45 2.66 17.42
N LEU A 40 16.63 1.35 17.30
CA LEU A 40 17.70 0.76 16.47
C LEU A 40 17.19 0.24 15.11
N ALA A 41 16.04 -0.43 15.08
CA ALA A 41 15.45 -0.93 13.85
C ALA A 41 15.08 0.20 12.88
N ASN A 42 14.56 1.32 13.41
CA ASN A 42 14.21 2.52 12.62
C ASN A 42 15.44 3.19 11.99
N ARG A 43 16.61 3.20 12.65
CA ARG A 43 17.84 3.74 12.03
C ARG A 43 18.31 2.89 10.85
N ARG A 44 18.19 1.56 10.95
CA ARG A 44 18.60 0.63 9.88
C ARG A 44 17.60 0.60 8.73
N ALA A 45 16.30 0.70 9.02
CA ALA A 45 15.25 0.80 8.01
C ALA A 45 15.18 2.17 7.32
N ARG A 46 15.83 3.21 7.87
CA ARG A 46 15.80 4.58 7.33
C ARG A 46 16.18 4.66 5.85
N TYR A 47 17.21 3.94 5.44
CA TYR A 47 17.64 3.92 4.04
C TYR A 47 16.57 3.33 3.13
N PHE A 48 15.95 2.22 3.53
CA PHE A 48 14.84 1.63 2.79
C PHE A 48 13.68 2.62 2.63
N HIS A 49 13.24 3.26 3.72
CA HIS A 49 12.16 4.24 3.69
C HIS A 49 12.51 5.47 2.83
N GLN A 50 13.78 5.93 2.84
CA GLN A 50 14.21 7.02 1.97
C GLN A 50 14.12 6.65 0.48
N ILE A 51 14.51 5.44 0.08
CA ILE A 51 14.41 4.99 -1.30
C ILE A 51 12.94 4.76 -1.68
N ASP A 52 12.15 4.17 -0.79
CA ASP A 52 10.73 3.94 -1.02
C ASP A 52 9.98 5.27 -1.23
N SER A 53 10.19 6.24 -0.34
CA SER A 53 9.63 7.60 -0.48
C SER A 53 10.09 8.28 -1.79
N LYS A 54 11.34 8.09 -2.20
CA LYS A 54 11.85 8.62 -3.48
C LYS A 54 11.13 7.98 -4.67
N ASN A 55 10.87 6.68 -4.63
CA ASN A 55 10.11 5.99 -5.66
C ASN A 55 8.63 6.45 -5.69
N MET A 56 8.01 6.64 -4.52
CA MET A 56 6.65 7.16 -4.42
C MET A 56 6.56 8.60 -4.98
N ARG A 57 7.53 9.48 -4.66
CA ARG A 57 7.61 10.84 -5.24
C ARG A 57 7.83 10.84 -6.76
N PHE A 58 8.44 9.81 -7.31
CA PHE A 58 8.54 9.65 -8.77
C PHE A 58 7.19 9.27 -9.40
N LEU A 59 6.34 8.53 -8.68
CA LEU A 59 5.01 8.12 -9.14
C LEU A 59 3.93 9.17 -8.89
N ILE A 60 4.12 10.04 -7.88
CA ILE A 60 3.13 10.99 -7.37
C ILE A 60 3.69 12.40 -7.54
N PRO A 61 3.09 13.25 -8.39
CA PRO A 61 3.47 14.66 -8.50
C PRO A 61 3.23 15.43 -7.18
N GLU A 62 4.06 16.44 -6.91
CA GLU A 62 3.82 17.37 -5.80
C GLU A 62 2.54 18.19 -6.07
N GLY A 63 1.86 18.62 -5.01
CA GLY A 63 0.66 19.47 -5.11
C GLY A 63 -0.64 18.72 -5.40
N CYS A 64 -0.64 17.39 -5.47
CA CYS A 64 -1.85 16.56 -5.58
C CYS A 64 -2.65 16.57 -4.27
N ARG A 65 -3.95 16.34 -4.37
CA ARG A 65 -4.82 15.98 -3.24
C ARG A 65 -4.65 14.49 -2.98
N ILE A 66 -4.16 14.12 -1.80
CA ILE A 66 -3.77 12.74 -1.49
C ILE A 66 -4.58 12.17 -0.33
N LEU A 67 -5.11 10.96 -0.52
CA LEU A 67 -5.66 10.11 0.54
C LEU A 67 -4.69 8.96 0.78
N ASP A 68 -4.19 8.83 2.01
CA ASP A 68 -3.28 7.74 2.43
C ASP A 68 -3.99 6.84 3.45
N LEU A 69 -4.34 5.63 3.01
CA LEU A 69 -5.07 4.64 3.80
C LEU A 69 -4.09 3.65 4.45
N GLY A 70 -4.02 3.68 5.78
CA GLY A 70 -2.97 3.04 6.56
C GLY A 70 -1.73 3.92 6.61
N CYS A 71 -1.92 5.22 6.89
CA CYS A 71 -0.88 6.25 6.77
C CYS A 71 0.24 6.14 7.82
N GLY A 72 0.08 5.30 8.84
CA GLY A 72 1.00 5.24 9.96
C GLY A 72 1.23 6.61 10.61
N ASN A 73 2.49 6.96 10.86
CA ASN A 73 2.87 8.25 11.45
C ASN A 73 2.83 9.45 10.47
N GLY A 74 2.33 9.27 9.24
CA GLY A 74 2.17 10.34 8.26
C GLY A 74 3.44 10.74 7.50
N ASP A 75 4.61 10.14 7.78
CA ASP A 75 5.89 10.54 7.17
C ASP A 75 5.88 10.42 5.64
N LEU A 76 5.27 9.36 5.11
CA LEU A 76 5.14 9.19 3.65
C LEU A 76 4.29 10.32 3.07
N LEU A 77 3.10 10.54 3.62
CA LEU A 77 2.16 11.56 3.16
C LEU A 77 2.81 12.96 3.16
N ALA A 78 3.49 13.33 4.25
CA ALA A 78 4.21 14.60 4.35
C ALA A 78 5.34 14.71 3.30
N THR A 79 6.10 13.62 3.06
CA THR A 79 7.16 13.57 2.06
C THR A 79 6.66 13.80 0.63
N LEU A 80 5.40 13.45 0.34
CA LEU A 80 4.76 13.63 -0.97
C LEU A 80 4.35 15.08 -1.25
N LYS A 81 4.36 15.97 -0.25
CA LYS A 81 4.02 17.40 -0.36
C LYS A 81 2.65 17.63 -1.04
N PRO A 82 1.57 17.11 -0.49
CA PRO A 82 0.24 17.29 -1.06
C PRO A 82 -0.23 18.76 -0.94
N SER A 83 -1.13 19.19 -1.83
CA SER A 83 -1.89 20.43 -1.65
C SER A 83 -2.97 20.29 -0.56
N ALA A 84 -3.52 19.09 -0.42
CA ALA A 84 -4.36 18.64 0.68
C ALA A 84 -4.08 17.15 0.93
N GLY A 85 -3.64 16.81 2.13
CA GLY A 85 -3.32 15.45 2.53
C GLY A 85 -4.22 14.95 3.64
N VAL A 86 -4.87 13.82 3.40
CA VAL A 86 -5.71 13.13 4.38
C VAL A 86 -5.09 11.75 4.65
N GLY A 87 -4.75 11.47 5.90
CA GLY A 87 -4.24 10.18 6.35
C GLY A 87 -5.23 9.47 7.27
N VAL A 88 -5.35 8.16 7.10
CA VAL A 88 -6.18 7.32 7.96
C VAL A 88 -5.36 6.16 8.50
N ASP A 89 -5.46 5.91 9.78
CA ASP A 89 -4.91 4.70 10.41
C ASP A 89 -5.83 4.25 11.54
N PHE A 90 -5.84 2.95 11.83
CA PHE A 90 -6.71 2.40 12.88
C PHE A 90 -6.12 2.53 14.29
N SER A 91 -4.79 2.79 14.44
CA SER A 91 -4.12 2.94 15.73
C SER A 91 -4.21 4.36 16.27
N PRO A 92 -4.87 4.57 17.42
CA PRO A 92 -4.98 5.89 18.05
C PRO A 92 -3.61 6.46 18.45
N GLU A 93 -2.68 5.61 18.90
CA GLU A 93 -1.33 6.03 19.31
C GLU A 93 -0.53 6.56 18.12
N ILE A 94 -0.64 5.90 16.97
CA ILE A 94 0.06 6.30 15.76
C ILE A 94 -0.51 7.60 15.19
N ILE A 95 -1.83 7.74 15.18
CA ILE A 95 -2.50 8.97 14.72
C ILE A 95 -2.17 10.15 15.63
N GLN A 96 -2.03 9.95 16.94
CA GLN A 96 -1.58 11.00 17.83
C GLN A 96 -0.16 11.48 17.47
N VAL A 97 0.75 10.57 17.15
CA VAL A 97 2.10 10.90 16.67
C VAL A 97 2.05 11.61 15.32
N ALA A 98 1.22 11.14 14.38
CA ALA A 98 1.05 11.76 13.06
C ALA A 98 0.60 13.22 13.17
N ARG A 99 -0.44 13.49 13.97
CA ARG A 99 -0.96 14.86 14.21
C ARG A 99 0.07 15.78 14.86
N ALA A 100 0.88 15.25 15.78
CA ALA A 100 1.93 16.03 16.44
C ALA A 100 3.12 16.33 15.50
N SER A 101 3.45 15.40 14.59
CA SER A 101 4.59 15.52 13.68
C SER A 101 4.28 16.32 12.42
N HIS A 102 3.02 16.29 11.96
CA HIS A 102 2.57 16.86 10.68
C HIS A 102 1.26 17.63 10.86
N PRO A 103 1.27 18.77 11.61
CA PRO A 103 0.05 19.53 11.93
C PRO A 103 -0.60 20.17 10.69
N GLU A 104 0.12 20.26 9.57
CA GLU A 104 -0.40 20.75 8.28
C GLU A 104 -1.28 19.75 7.52
N LEU A 105 -1.29 18.48 7.98
CA LEU A 105 -2.07 17.41 7.36
C LEU A 105 -3.27 17.02 8.22
N THR A 106 -4.27 16.43 7.59
CA THR A 106 -5.48 15.96 8.29
C THR A 106 -5.39 14.46 8.56
N PHE A 107 -5.65 14.04 9.81
CA PHE A 107 -5.57 12.63 10.19
C PHE A 107 -6.82 12.15 10.90
N TYR A 108 -7.33 11.00 10.47
CA TYR A 108 -8.47 10.30 11.04
C TYR A 108 -8.07 8.97 11.66
N GLN A 109 -8.71 8.62 12.78
CA GLN A 109 -8.50 7.34 13.43
C GLN A 109 -9.75 6.49 13.28
N PHE A 110 -9.75 5.54 12.36
CA PHE A 110 -10.76 4.49 12.22
C PHE A 110 -10.24 3.34 11.34
N ASP A 111 -11.01 2.23 11.34
CA ASP A 111 -10.74 1.09 10.47
C ASP A 111 -11.25 1.36 9.06
N ILE A 112 -10.35 1.36 8.07
CA ILE A 112 -10.67 1.61 6.65
C ILE A 112 -11.60 0.56 6.03
N GLU A 113 -11.79 -0.61 6.66
CA GLU A 113 -12.79 -1.60 6.28
C GLU A 113 -14.13 -1.40 7.01
N GLY A 114 -14.23 -0.36 7.86
CA GLY A 114 -15.41 -0.01 8.61
C GLY A 114 -16.33 0.99 7.89
N PRO A 115 -17.49 1.30 8.50
CA PRO A 115 -18.49 2.20 7.92
C PRO A 115 -18.03 3.67 7.85
N ASP A 116 -17.04 4.06 8.66
CA ASP A 116 -16.58 5.44 8.76
C ASP A 116 -15.81 5.93 7.53
N LEU A 117 -15.42 5.00 6.63
CA LEU A 117 -14.71 5.34 5.39
C LEU A 117 -15.46 6.40 4.57
N SER A 118 -16.79 6.34 4.53
CA SER A 118 -17.63 7.28 3.80
C SER A 118 -17.49 8.73 4.27
N THR A 119 -17.07 8.97 5.51
CA THR A 119 -16.88 10.32 6.07
C THR A 119 -15.80 11.10 5.33
N LEU A 120 -14.87 10.41 4.68
CA LEU A 120 -13.79 11.03 3.89
C LEU A 120 -14.29 11.68 2.59
N SER A 121 -15.55 11.44 2.20
CA SER A 121 -16.14 12.02 0.98
C SER A 121 -16.20 13.55 1.02
N GLU A 122 -16.23 14.17 2.21
CA GLU A 122 -16.15 15.62 2.37
C GLU A 122 -14.79 16.22 1.93
N HIS A 123 -13.73 15.41 1.93
CA HIS A 123 -12.39 15.81 1.50
C HIS A 123 -12.09 15.48 0.04
N GLY A 124 -12.92 14.65 -0.59
CA GLY A 124 -12.75 14.20 -1.96
C GLY A 124 -13.24 15.20 -3.03
N PRO A 125 -13.15 14.83 -4.31
CA PRO A 125 -12.35 13.72 -4.79
C PRO A 125 -10.84 13.96 -4.66
N PHE A 126 -10.04 12.86 -4.69
CA PHE A 126 -8.58 12.91 -4.58
C PHE A 126 -7.92 12.62 -5.93
N ASP A 127 -6.75 13.22 -6.16
CA ASP A 127 -5.92 12.92 -7.33
C ASP A 127 -5.20 11.57 -7.15
N ILE A 128 -4.78 11.30 -5.92
CA ILE A 128 -4.04 10.09 -5.57
C ILE A 128 -4.64 9.45 -4.32
N ILE A 129 -4.83 8.13 -4.39
CA ILE A 129 -5.16 7.28 -3.24
C ILE A 129 -4.00 6.31 -3.04
N VAL A 130 -3.46 6.24 -1.83
CA VAL A 130 -2.29 5.42 -1.48
C VAL A 130 -2.71 4.30 -0.52
N LEU A 131 -2.23 3.08 -0.80
CA LEU A 131 -2.24 1.91 0.08
C LEU A 131 -0.79 1.41 0.22
N SER A 132 -0.02 2.01 1.12
CA SER A 132 1.38 1.66 1.33
C SER A 132 1.54 0.71 2.51
N ASP A 133 1.97 -0.53 2.25
CA ASP A 133 2.10 -1.61 3.24
C ASP A 133 0.78 -1.99 3.95
N THR A 134 -0.35 -1.50 3.50
CA THR A 134 -1.66 -1.67 4.14
C THR A 134 -2.39 -2.91 3.64
N ILE A 135 -2.26 -3.22 2.33
CA ILE A 135 -3.07 -4.26 1.68
C ILE A 135 -2.91 -5.65 2.31
N GLY A 136 -1.74 -5.96 2.89
CA GLY A 136 -1.49 -7.23 3.58
C GLY A 136 -2.24 -7.40 4.91
N TYR A 137 -2.79 -6.32 5.46
CA TYR A 137 -3.53 -6.33 6.72
C TYR A 137 -5.05 -6.41 6.52
N LEU A 138 -5.52 -6.17 5.30
CA LEU A 138 -6.95 -6.19 4.98
C LEU A 138 -7.53 -7.60 5.05
N ASN A 139 -8.79 -7.67 5.44
CA ASN A 139 -9.59 -8.91 5.41
C ASN A 139 -10.21 -9.08 4.03
N ASP A 140 -10.70 -7.99 3.42
CA ASP A 140 -11.34 -7.97 2.10
C ASP A 140 -10.75 -6.86 1.23
N CYS A 141 -9.66 -7.19 0.54
CA CYS A 141 -8.99 -6.25 -0.36
C CYS A 141 -9.88 -5.80 -1.52
N GLN A 142 -10.71 -6.70 -2.05
CA GLN A 142 -11.58 -6.40 -3.19
C GLN A 142 -12.64 -5.38 -2.79
N ARG A 143 -13.36 -5.64 -1.70
CA ARG A 143 -14.39 -4.75 -1.20
C ARG A 143 -13.85 -3.34 -0.92
N LEU A 144 -12.71 -3.24 -0.21
CA LEU A 144 -12.11 -1.92 0.02
C LEU A 144 -11.81 -1.19 -1.29
N ILE A 145 -11.15 -1.86 -2.26
CA ILE A 145 -10.81 -1.23 -3.55
C ILE A 145 -12.07 -0.79 -4.29
N GLU A 146 -13.17 -1.57 -4.25
CA GLU A 146 -14.46 -1.17 -4.83
C GLU A 146 -15.03 0.09 -4.17
N GLU A 147 -14.95 0.20 -2.86
CA GLU A 147 -15.43 1.37 -2.10
C GLU A 147 -14.63 2.63 -2.42
N LEU A 148 -13.38 2.53 -2.89
CA LEU A 148 -12.55 3.69 -3.23
C LEU A 148 -13.05 4.48 -4.43
N HIS A 149 -13.94 3.95 -5.26
CA HIS A 149 -14.50 4.69 -6.39
C HIS A 149 -15.21 5.99 -5.96
N GLN A 150 -15.82 6.03 -4.77
CA GLN A 150 -16.49 7.22 -4.25
C GLN A 150 -15.56 8.42 -4.07
N PHE A 151 -14.26 8.19 -3.96
CA PHE A 151 -13.23 9.21 -3.78
C PHE A 151 -12.50 9.57 -5.07
N CYS A 152 -12.87 8.92 -6.19
CA CYS A 152 -12.19 9.07 -7.45
C CYS A 152 -12.85 10.12 -8.37
N HIS A 153 -12.03 10.72 -9.22
CA HIS A 153 -12.42 11.35 -10.46
C HIS A 153 -11.68 10.67 -11.65
N ALA A 154 -11.88 11.14 -12.87
CA ALA A 154 -11.35 10.49 -14.08
C ALA A 154 -9.82 10.33 -14.10
N ASP A 155 -9.11 11.25 -13.45
CA ASP A 155 -7.63 11.26 -13.43
C ASP A 155 -7.04 10.67 -12.14
N THR A 156 -7.88 10.24 -11.19
CA THR A 156 -7.43 9.63 -9.94
C THR A 156 -6.57 8.39 -10.19
N ARG A 157 -5.46 8.28 -9.46
CA ARG A 157 -4.62 7.08 -9.44
C ARG A 157 -4.65 6.42 -8.06
N LEU A 158 -4.99 5.14 -8.06
CA LEU A 158 -4.83 4.27 -6.88
C LEU A 158 -3.44 3.64 -6.93
N ILE A 159 -2.63 3.87 -5.91
CA ILE A 159 -1.25 3.38 -5.82
C ILE A 159 -1.13 2.43 -4.64
N THR A 160 -0.85 1.17 -4.92
CA THR A 160 -0.58 0.15 -3.89
C THR A 160 0.90 -0.19 -3.90
N SER A 161 1.55 -0.10 -2.74
CA SER A 161 2.93 -0.55 -2.57
C SER A 161 3.05 -1.59 -1.46
N TYR A 162 3.83 -2.66 -1.71
CA TYR A 162 3.92 -3.81 -0.81
C TYR A 162 5.20 -4.61 -1.07
N TYR A 163 5.60 -5.44 -0.08
CA TYR A 163 6.76 -6.31 -0.20
C TYR A 163 6.52 -7.49 -1.16
N ALA A 164 7.55 -7.84 -1.93
CA ALA A 164 7.50 -8.99 -2.82
C ALA A 164 7.46 -10.31 -2.03
N HIS A 165 6.48 -11.16 -2.31
CA HIS A 165 6.25 -12.44 -1.63
C HIS A 165 7.51 -13.33 -1.53
N GLY A 166 8.34 -13.40 -2.58
CA GLY A 166 9.56 -14.21 -2.58
C GLY A 166 10.62 -13.81 -1.55
N TRP A 167 10.50 -12.64 -0.93
CA TRP A 167 11.42 -12.15 0.09
C TRP A 167 11.01 -12.49 1.52
N GLU A 168 9.86 -13.10 1.72
CA GLU A 168 9.36 -13.44 3.07
C GLU A 168 10.38 -14.14 3.96
N PRO A 169 11.10 -15.20 3.52
CA PRO A 169 12.09 -15.85 4.36
C PRO A 169 13.25 -14.92 4.76
N ILE A 170 13.69 -14.07 3.82
CA ILE A 170 14.80 -13.13 4.06
C ILE A 170 14.32 -12.00 4.97
N LEU A 171 13.09 -11.52 4.82
CA LEU A 171 12.50 -10.49 5.68
C LEU A 171 12.35 -11.01 7.12
N ARG A 172 11.94 -12.27 7.33
CA ARG A 172 11.89 -12.90 8.66
C ARG A 172 13.28 -12.99 9.31
N ILE A 173 14.32 -13.34 8.55
CA ILE A 173 15.70 -13.32 9.05
C ILE A 173 16.12 -11.88 9.40
N ALA A 174 15.79 -10.90 8.56
CA ALA A 174 16.09 -9.50 8.82
C ALA A 174 15.36 -8.96 10.07
N GLU A 175 14.15 -9.41 10.35
CA GLU A 175 13.40 -9.13 11.58
C GLU A 175 14.08 -9.75 12.79
N PHE A 176 14.47 -11.03 12.72
CA PHE A 176 15.18 -11.72 13.78
C PHE A 176 16.52 -11.05 14.12
N LEU A 177 17.25 -10.58 13.12
CA LEU A 177 18.52 -9.87 13.28
C LEU A 177 18.36 -8.38 13.64
N GLY A 178 17.11 -7.88 13.78
CA GLY A 178 16.83 -6.47 14.10
C GLY A 178 17.17 -5.47 12.99
N PHE A 179 17.27 -5.93 11.74
CA PHE A 179 17.42 -5.05 10.56
C PHE A 179 16.10 -4.47 10.07
N LYS A 180 14.99 -5.10 10.38
CA LYS A 180 13.63 -4.70 10.07
C LYS A 180 12.80 -4.80 11.35
N ALA A 181 11.88 -3.85 11.56
CA ALA A 181 10.89 -3.97 12.63
C ALA A 181 9.93 -5.14 12.29
N PRO A 182 9.56 -5.97 13.26
CA PRO A 182 8.55 -7.00 13.05
C PRO A 182 7.25 -6.36 12.55
N GLN A 183 6.68 -6.87 11.47
CA GLN A 183 5.45 -6.31 10.88
C GLN A 183 4.20 -7.14 11.21
N GLY A 184 4.30 -8.08 12.13
CA GLY A 184 3.19 -8.95 12.51
C GLY A 184 2.72 -9.90 11.40
N SER A 185 1.53 -10.45 11.55
CA SER A 185 0.94 -11.38 10.56
C SER A 185 0.37 -10.64 9.34
N GLN A 186 1.23 -10.29 8.39
CA GLN A 186 0.78 -9.79 7.08
C GLN A 186 0.49 -10.93 6.11
N ASN A 187 -0.55 -10.77 5.28
CA ASN A 187 -0.75 -11.60 4.11
C ASN A 187 0.23 -11.15 3.01
N HIS A 188 1.09 -12.05 2.58
CA HIS A 188 1.98 -11.81 1.45
C HIS A 188 1.24 -12.07 0.15
N ILE A 189 0.65 -11.04 -0.43
CA ILE A 189 -0.20 -11.12 -1.62
C ILE A 189 0.68 -11.07 -2.87
N PRO A 190 0.59 -12.09 -3.77
CA PRO A 190 1.30 -12.07 -5.04
C PRO A 190 0.85 -10.91 -5.94
N PRO A 191 1.74 -10.37 -6.80
CA PRO A 191 1.37 -9.29 -7.74
C PRO A 191 0.25 -9.65 -8.72
N ALA A 192 0.06 -10.94 -9.01
CA ALA A 192 -1.04 -11.42 -9.84
C ALA A 192 -2.39 -11.21 -9.14
N ASP A 193 -2.47 -11.48 -7.84
CA ASP A 193 -3.70 -11.35 -7.07
C ASP A 193 -4.07 -9.86 -6.88
N ILE A 194 -3.07 -8.99 -6.67
CA ILE A 194 -3.31 -7.54 -6.66
C ILE A 194 -3.93 -7.06 -7.97
N ARG A 195 -3.41 -7.51 -9.13
CA ARG A 195 -4.01 -7.19 -10.43
C ARG A 195 -5.43 -7.74 -10.56
N HIS A 196 -5.68 -8.89 -9.96
CA HIS A 196 -7.01 -9.51 -9.98
C HIS A 196 -8.00 -8.70 -9.15
N PHE A 197 -7.62 -8.27 -7.93
CA PHE A 197 -8.45 -7.38 -7.11
C PHE A 197 -8.76 -6.06 -7.82
N TYR A 198 -7.76 -5.43 -8.45
CA TYR A 198 -7.99 -4.22 -9.23
C TYR A 198 -9.02 -4.45 -10.34
N LYS A 199 -8.84 -5.55 -11.11
CA LYS A 199 -9.74 -5.89 -12.22
C LYS A 199 -11.17 -6.19 -11.75
N LEU A 200 -11.33 -6.93 -10.65
CA LEU A 200 -12.64 -7.26 -10.08
C LEU A 200 -13.35 -6.01 -9.54
N ALA A 201 -12.58 -5.07 -9.01
CA ALA A 201 -13.08 -3.80 -8.49
C ALA A 201 -13.16 -2.69 -9.57
N ASP A 202 -13.21 -3.00 -10.86
CA ASP A 202 -13.29 -2.03 -11.96
C ASP A 202 -12.17 -0.98 -11.98
N PHE A 203 -10.96 -1.36 -11.54
CA PHE A 203 -9.74 -0.58 -11.74
C PHE A 203 -8.86 -1.20 -12.83
N GLU A 204 -8.40 -0.38 -13.76
CA GLU A 204 -7.40 -0.77 -14.75
C GLU A 204 -6.00 -0.53 -14.19
N VAL A 205 -5.16 -1.57 -14.20
CA VAL A 205 -3.75 -1.42 -13.85
C VAL A 205 -3.01 -0.77 -15.02
N VAL A 206 -2.60 0.49 -14.84
CA VAL A 206 -1.88 1.27 -15.86
C VAL A 206 -0.36 1.11 -15.74
N LYS A 207 0.14 0.75 -14.56
CA LYS A 207 1.58 0.55 -14.32
C LYS A 207 1.82 -0.46 -13.22
N GLN A 208 2.81 -1.33 -13.41
CA GLN A 208 3.30 -2.23 -12.37
C GLN A 208 4.82 -2.28 -12.43
N GLU A 209 5.45 -1.93 -11.32
CA GLU A 209 6.90 -1.85 -11.22
C GLU A 209 7.41 -2.61 -9.99
N ARG A 210 8.64 -3.10 -10.11
CA ARG A 210 9.41 -3.65 -8.99
C ARG A 210 10.67 -2.83 -8.84
N ARG A 211 10.94 -2.40 -7.62
CA ARG A 211 12.08 -1.55 -7.27
C ARG A 211 12.76 -2.05 -6.00
N ILE A 212 13.92 -1.48 -5.71
CA ILE A 212 14.73 -1.73 -4.53
C ILE A 212 15.26 -3.17 -4.51
N LEU A 213 16.44 -3.33 -5.08
CA LEU A 213 17.18 -4.60 -5.06
C LEU A 213 17.95 -4.78 -3.74
N VAL A 214 18.55 -3.70 -3.23
CA VAL A 214 19.34 -3.70 -1.99
C VAL A 214 18.75 -2.69 -1.00
N PRO A 215 18.17 -3.17 0.13
CA PRO A 215 17.50 -2.31 1.11
C PRO A 215 18.45 -1.68 2.15
N VAL A 216 19.79 -1.82 1.95
CA VAL A 216 20.83 -1.32 2.87
C VAL A 216 21.87 -0.46 2.15
N ARG A 217 22.48 0.46 2.87
CA ARG A 217 23.36 1.52 2.30
C ARG A 217 24.77 1.07 1.93
N LEU A 218 25.16 -0.15 2.07
CA LEU A 218 26.48 -0.76 1.69
C LEU A 218 27.54 0.27 1.21
N LEU A 219 27.96 1.20 2.07
CA LEU A 219 28.97 2.25 1.77
C LEU A 219 28.73 3.04 0.46
N GLY A 220 27.44 3.25 0.08
CA GLY A 220 27.05 3.95 -1.15
C GLY A 220 26.81 3.03 -2.37
N LEU A 221 27.29 1.80 -2.35
CA LEU A 221 27.05 0.81 -3.41
C LEU A 221 25.56 0.49 -3.59
N GLY A 222 24.76 0.55 -2.48
CA GLY A 222 23.32 0.32 -2.54
C GLY A 222 22.59 1.27 -3.49
N ASP A 223 22.99 2.54 -3.51
CA ASP A 223 22.40 3.55 -4.41
C ASP A 223 22.72 3.24 -5.88
N VAL A 224 23.98 2.85 -6.18
CA VAL A 224 24.42 2.48 -7.52
C VAL A 224 23.68 1.22 -8.00
N VAL A 225 23.60 0.20 -7.16
CA VAL A 225 22.90 -1.05 -7.46
C VAL A 225 21.42 -0.81 -7.71
N ASN A 226 20.75 -0.05 -6.84
CA ASN A 226 19.33 0.27 -6.98
C ASN A 226 19.04 1.16 -8.20
N ARG A 227 19.99 2.03 -8.58
CA ARG A 227 19.85 2.92 -9.75
C ARG A 227 20.05 2.21 -11.08
N TRP A 228 21.02 1.28 -11.17
CA TRP A 228 21.42 0.69 -12.44
C TRP A 228 21.04 -0.78 -12.59
N LEU A 229 21.23 -1.59 -11.54
CA LEU A 229 21.04 -3.04 -11.63
C LEU A 229 19.59 -3.47 -11.38
N SER A 230 18.79 -2.69 -10.64
CA SER A 230 17.40 -3.05 -10.34
C SER A 230 16.50 -3.10 -11.60
N PHE A 231 16.93 -2.53 -12.72
CA PHE A 231 16.19 -2.52 -13.98
C PHE A 231 16.51 -3.71 -14.89
N LEU A 232 17.62 -4.40 -14.65
CA LEU A 232 18.04 -5.53 -15.49
C LEU A 232 16.98 -6.64 -15.40
N PRO A 233 16.56 -7.24 -16.55
CA PRO A 233 15.44 -8.19 -16.60
C PRO A 233 15.58 -9.37 -15.63
N LEU A 234 16.81 -9.89 -15.46
CA LEU A 234 17.11 -11.00 -14.57
C LEU A 234 17.01 -10.58 -13.09
N LEU A 235 17.54 -9.39 -12.73
CA LEU A 235 17.60 -8.87 -11.37
C LEU A 235 16.28 -8.21 -10.95
N ARG A 236 15.46 -7.76 -11.90
CA ARG A 236 14.15 -7.16 -11.64
C ARG A 236 13.23 -8.07 -10.81
N ARG A 237 13.34 -9.40 -10.98
CA ARG A 237 12.55 -10.36 -10.21
C ARG A 237 12.97 -10.43 -8.74
N LEU A 238 14.20 -10.01 -8.42
CA LEU A 238 14.76 -9.99 -7.09
C LEU A 238 14.46 -8.67 -6.34
N ASN A 239 13.80 -7.71 -6.96
CA ASN A 239 13.42 -6.47 -6.28
C ASN A 239 12.42 -6.75 -5.16
N ILE A 240 12.64 -6.09 -4.01
CA ILE A 240 11.93 -6.34 -2.76
C ILE A 240 10.58 -5.61 -2.68
N ARG A 241 10.40 -4.51 -3.46
CA ARG A 241 9.23 -3.64 -3.40
C ARG A 241 8.44 -3.69 -4.71
N ASN A 242 7.14 -3.90 -4.61
CA ASN A 242 6.20 -3.80 -5.72
C ASN A 242 5.41 -2.49 -5.61
N TYR A 243 5.14 -1.87 -6.76
CA TYR A 243 4.25 -0.73 -6.91
C TYR A 243 3.25 -1.07 -8.01
N THR A 244 1.98 -0.92 -7.72
CA THR A 244 0.89 -1.09 -8.69
C THR A 244 0.10 0.21 -8.74
N VAL A 245 -0.04 0.78 -9.93
CA VAL A 245 -0.81 2.00 -10.19
C VAL A 245 -2.01 1.64 -11.03
N GLY A 246 -3.20 1.99 -10.57
CA GLY A 246 -4.44 1.79 -11.29
C GLY A 246 -5.24 3.07 -11.44
N ARG A 247 -6.22 3.03 -12.34
CA ARG A 247 -7.22 4.08 -12.51
C ARG A 247 -8.63 3.49 -12.46
N SER A 248 -9.57 4.25 -11.95
CA SER A 248 -10.98 3.87 -11.94
C SER A 248 -11.53 3.80 -13.36
N LEU A 249 -12.22 2.72 -13.70
CA LEU A 249 -12.95 2.59 -14.97
C LEU A 249 -14.35 3.22 -14.88
N ARG A 250 -14.89 3.41 -13.67
CA ARG A 250 -16.24 3.99 -13.46
C ARG A 250 -16.30 5.49 -13.77
N HIS A 251 -15.17 6.18 -13.68
CA HIS A 251 -15.05 7.63 -13.91
C HIS A 251 -14.47 7.99 -15.28
N ILE A 252 -14.24 7.02 -16.16
CA ILE A 252 -13.76 7.31 -17.51
C ILE A 252 -14.93 7.87 -18.32
N SER A 253 -14.81 9.13 -18.76
CA SER A 253 -15.69 9.70 -19.77
C SER A 253 -15.60 8.88 -21.06
N ARG A 254 -16.76 8.38 -21.53
CA ARG A 254 -16.85 7.66 -22.83
C ARG A 254 -16.95 8.63 -24.02
N GLU A 255 -16.63 9.90 -23.84
CA GLU A 255 -16.55 10.82 -24.96
C GLU A 255 -15.49 10.37 -25.96
N ALA A 256 -15.89 10.23 -27.22
CA ALA A 256 -14.99 9.89 -28.30
C ALA A 256 -13.95 11.01 -28.46
N ARG A 257 -12.74 10.79 -27.93
CA ARG A 257 -11.62 11.70 -28.13
C ARG A 257 -10.94 11.35 -29.44
N SER A 258 -10.79 12.31 -30.36
CA SER A 258 -9.95 12.13 -31.54
C SER A 258 -8.47 12.12 -31.11
N VAL A 259 -7.74 11.11 -31.54
CA VAL A 259 -6.29 10.99 -31.31
C VAL A 259 -5.60 11.14 -32.65
N SER A 260 -4.70 12.12 -32.78
CA SER A 260 -3.81 12.25 -33.94
C SER A 260 -2.49 11.55 -33.61
N VAL A 261 -2.15 10.51 -34.38
CA VAL A 261 -0.85 9.83 -34.28
C VAL A 261 0.05 10.37 -35.36
N VAL A 262 1.13 11.07 -34.98
CA VAL A 262 2.16 11.54 -35.89
C VAL A 262 3.31 10.53 -35.92
N ILE A 263 3.49 9.84 -37.03
CA ILE A 263 4.62 8.92 -37.23
C ILE A 263 5.66 9.65 -38.06
N PRO A 264 6.83 9.99 -37.49
CA PRO A 264 7.91 10.60 -38.31
C PRO A 264 8.47 9.55 -39.24
N CYS A 265 8.28 9.74 -40.56
CA CYS A 265 8.91 8.94 -41.59
C CYS A 265 10.21 9.65 -42.05
N ARG A 266 11.32 8.91 -42.06
CA ARG A 266 12.57 9.37 -42.65
C ARG A 266 12.58 8.94 -44.14
N ASN A 267 12.71 9.90 -45.05
CA ASN A 267 13.00 9.61 -46.46
C ASN A 267 14.43 9.14 -46.64
#